data_32dd566b85a6f18ffc2198d349d74521
#
_entry.id   32dd566b85a6f18ffc2198d349d74521
#
_cell.length_a   1.000
_cell.length_b   1.000
_cell.length_c   1.000
_cell.angle_alpha   90.00
_cell.angle_beta   90.00
_cell.angle_gamma   90.00
#
_symmetry.space_group_name_H-M   'P 1'
#
loop_
_entity.id
_entity.type
_entity.pdbx_description
1 polymer ?
#
loop_
_entity_poly.entity_id
_entity_poly.type
_entity_poly.pdbx_seq_one_letter_code
_entity_poly.pdbx_strand_id
1 'polypeptide(L)'
;TGKMRKLFKNMLPYWHIIVVIFLLLGVQAYCDLSLPQYTSDIIDVGIQNKGIKYILPEKMPEEEYRLAELFMTEDEKDTFEAVYEKKDDTYVCTADKETLETLDDELLTPIVLTYRMANMSETDFKNTIAEALEQNPQNQITKESLDEMSIEEIGQMMQMELATYEAENDDGEMVTYVDMRPMMQQLIASGAMTQDGIAQSREYMENMIDSVGSSTLHAMGTAYAASCDEKAGLDVEHIQKNYLWSEGGKMAAMSLLMLAVAVVVGYLASRVGAGVGRDLREKIFGKVVGFSNTEMDKFSTASLITRSTNDIQQIQFVTAIMLRMLLYAPIIGIGGIYKVLKTGAHMEWIIVMAVLVISGLVMVLMSITLPKFKIMQKLVDALNLVSREILTGLSVIRAFGREKKEEERFDEANRNLTRTQLFTNRVMTFMMPGMMFIMYGVTILIVWVSAHRIDAGQLQVGAMTAFITYTMQIVMAFLMLTMMSIMLPRAGVAADRINEVITTNSSIIEKAEKETIEKHTGKVEFHHVNFRYPGADEDVLEDIDFTAEPGK
;
A
#
# COMPACT_ATOMS: atom_id res chain seq x y z
N THR A 1 23.77 15.38 4.98
CA THR A 1 23.48 15.73 3.57
C THR A 1 24.66 15.44 2.65
N GLY A 2 25.93 15.74 3.01
CA GLY A 2 27.11 15.52 2.17
C GLY A 2 27.40 14.03 1.85
N LYS A 3 27.18 13.12 2.79
CA LYS A 3 27.43 11.68 2.65
C LYS A 3 26.51 11.03 1.61
N MET A 4 25.25 11.39 1.62
CA MET A 4 24.25 10.91 0.67
C MET A 4 24.56 11.36 -0.76
N ARG A 5 25.02 12.61 -0.94
CA ARG A 5 25.40 13.15 -2.25
C ARG A 5 26.51 12.33 -2.92
N LYS A 6 27.46 11.81 -2.14
CA LYS A 6 28.55 10.96 -2.65
C LYS A 6 28.04 9.60 -3.16
N LEU A 7 27.07 9.00 -2.43
CA LEU A 7 26.43 7.75 -2.86
C LEU A 7 25.70 7.96 -4.20
N PHE A 8 24.86 8.99 -4.29
CA PHE A 8 24.12 9.31 -5.51
C PHE A 8 25.03 9.64 -6.69
N LYS A 9 26.17 10.32 -6.46
CA LYS A 9 27.14 10.64 -7.52
C LYS A 9 27.67 9.38 -8.23
N ASN A 10 27.85 8.28 -7.49
CA ASN A 10 28.32 7.02 -8.06
C ASN A 10 27.24 6.27 -8.86
N MET A 11 25.97 6.65 -8.71
CA MET A 11 24.84 6.09 -9.46
C MET A 11 24.54 6.87 -10.75
N LEU A 12 25.06 8.10 -10.90
CA LEU A 12 24.81 8.96 -12.06
C LEU A 12 25.11 8.29 -13.43
N PRO A 13 26.15 7.47 -13.61
CA PRO A 13 26.38 6.80 -14.88
C PRO A 13 25.24 5.87 -15.31
N TYR A 14 24.40 5.42 -14.36
CA TYR A 14 23.29 4.49 -14.56
C TYR A 14 21.93 5.19 -14.62
N TRP A 15 21.87 6.52 -14.79
CA TRP A 15 20.64 7.29 -14.71
C TRP A 15 19.54 6.79 -15.67
N HIS A 16 19.88 6.31 -16.86
CA HIS A 16 18.90 5.75 -17.80
C HIS A 16 18.17 4.53 -17.19
N ILE A 17 18.94 3.62 -16.57
CA ILE A 17 18.37 2.43 -15.92
C ILE A 17 17.53 2.84 -14.72
N ILE A 18 17.95 3.86 -13.97
CA ILE A 18 17.22 4.37 -12.79
C ILE A 18 15.88 4.98 -13.23
N VAL A 19 15.84 5.72 -14.34
CA VAL A 19 14.58 6.23 -14.91
C VAL A 19 13.64 5.09 -15.31
N VAL A 20 14.17 4.05 -15.98
CA VAL A 20 13.37 2.87 -16.32
C VAL A 20 12.82 2.18 -15.06
N ILE A 21 13.66 2.01 -14.03
CA ILE A 21 13.21 1.45 -12.73
C ILE A 21 12.08 2.30 -12.16
N PHE A 22 12.20 3.63 -12.15
CA PHE A 22 11.18 4.52 -11.63
C PHE A 22 9.85 4.38 -12.37
N LEU A 23 9.87 4.33 -13.70
CA LEU A 23 8.66 4.11 -14.52
C LEU A 23 8.04 2.74 -14.25
N LEU A 24 8.85 1.70 -14.16
CA LEU A 24 8.37 0.35 -13.84
C LEU A 24 7.80 0.25 -12.42
N LEU A 25 8.39 0.94 -11.44
CA LEU A 25 7.84 1.03 -10.09
C LEU A 25 6.50 1.76 -10.08
N GLY A 26 6.31 2.76 -10.94
CA GLY A 26 5.00 3.39 -11.15
C GLY A 26 3.95 2.41 -11.65
N VAL A 27 4.30 1.58 -12.64
CA VAL A 27 3.41 0.51 -13.15
C VAL A 27 3.14 -0.54 -12.06
N GLN A 28 4.17 -0.97 -11.33
CA GLN A 28 4.02 -1.93 -10.23
C GLN A 28 3.08 -1.38 -9.16
N ALA A 29 3.25 -0.13 -8.75
CA ALA A 29 2.40 0.51 -7.75
C ALA A 29 0.96 0.70 -8.23
N TYR A 30 0.76 1.02 -9.52
CA TYR A 30 -0.58 1.07 -10.10
C TYR A 30 -1.28 -0.28 -10.04
N CYS A 31 -0.59 -1.36 -10.41
CA CYS A 31 -1.15 -2.71 -10.28
C CYS A 31 -1.49 -3.05 -8.82
N ASP A 32 -0.57 -2.78 -7.89
CA ASP A 32 -0.73 -3.07 -6.46
C ASP A 32 -1.91 -2.32 -5.83
N LEU A 33 -2.08 -1.03 -6.21
CA LEU A 33 -3.19 -0.19 -5.73
C LEU A 33 -4.52 -0.46 -6.45
N SER A 34 -4.51 -1.21 -7.55
CA SER A 34 -5.73 -1.60 -8.25
C SER A 34 -6.33 -2.90 -7.71
N LEU A 35 -5.52 -3.81 -7.16
CA LEU A 35 -5.98 -5.11 -6.66
C LEU A 35 -7.05 -5.00 -5.55
N PRO A 36 -6.94 -4.11 -4.54
CA PRO A 36 -7.98 -3.97 -3.53
C PRO A 36 -9.32 -3.49 -4.12
N GLN A 37 -9.27 -2.66 -5.17
CA GLN A 37 -10.46 -2.21 -5.87
C GLN A 37 -11.17 -3.37 -6.57
N TYR A 38 -10.45 -4.21 -7.33
CA TYR A 38 -11.04 -5.41 -7.93
C TYR A 38 -11.62 -6.36 -6.89
N THR A 39 -11.00 -6.48 -5.71
CA THR A 39 -11.55 -7.28 -4.61
C THR A 39 -12.87 -6.68 -4.09
N SER A 40 -12.95 -5.36 -3.92
CA SER A 40 -14.17 -4.65 -3.57
C SER A 40 -15.26 -4.88 -4.62
N ASP A 41 -14.94 -4.67 -5.89
CA ASP A 41 -15.88 -4.83 -7.01
C ASP A 41 -16.41 -6.28 -7.12
N ILE A 42 -15.57 -7.29 -6.87
CA ILE A 42 -16.00 -8.69 -6.81
C ILE A 42 -16.99 -8.93 -5.68
N ILE A 43 -16.77 -8.34 -4.50
CA ILE A 43 -17.63 -8.52 -3.34
C ILE A 43 -18.94 -7.74 -3.53
N ASP A 44 -18.85 -6.44 -3.79
CA ASP A 44 -19.99 -5.53 -3.79
C ASP A 44 -20.86 -5.75 -5.05
N VAL A 45 -20.24 -5.67 -6.23
CA VAL A 45 -20.98 -5.83 -7.49
C VAL A 45 -21.17 -7.30 -7.83
N GLY A 46 -20.09 -8.11 -7.76
CA GLY A 46 -20.13 -9.50 -8.21
C GLY A 46 -20.97 -10.40 -7.31
N ILE A 47 -20.83 -10.30 -5.99
CA ILE A 47 -21.50 -11.19 -5.04
C ILE A 47 -22.80 -10.56 -4.54
N GLN A 48 -22.75 -9.35 -3.97
CA GLN A 48 -23.93 -8.72 -3.36
C GLN A 48 -24.96 -8.29 -4.40
N ASN A 49 -24.51 -7.64 -5.49
CA ASN A 49 -25.39 -7.11 -6.54
C ASN A 49 -25.55 -8.05 -7.76
N LYS A 50 -25.22 -9.34 -7.61
CA LYS A 50 -25.40 -10.36 -8.69
C LYS A 50 -24.75 -9.98 -10.02
N GLY A 51 -23.66 -9.23 -10.00
CA GLY A 51 -22.92 -8.80 -11.21
C GLY A 51 -23.49 -7.52 -11.86
N ILE A 52 -24.51 -6.90 -11.28
CA ILE A 52 -25.15 -5.68 -11.77
C ILE A 52 -24.50 -4.47 -11.09
N LYS A 53 -23.95 -3.57 -11.90
CA LYS A 53 -23.20 -2.41 -11.42
C LYS A 53 -24.08 -1.16 -11.28
N TYR A 54 -25.02 -0.97 -12.19
CA TYR A 54 -25.84 0.23 -12.32
C TYR A 54 -27.27 -0.03 -11.88
N ILE A 55 -27.97 1.01 -11.43
CA ILE A 55 -29.38 0.92 -10.98
C ILE A 55 -30.36 0.78 -12.15
N LEU A 56 -29.94 1.17 -13.36
CA LEU A 56 -30.76 1.05 -14.55
C LEU A 56 -30.63 -0.35 -15.16
N PRO A 57 -31.74 -1.11 -15.35
CA PRO A 57 -31.74 -2.43 -15.96
C PRO A 57 -31.23 -2.39 -17.41
N GLU A 58 -30.54 -3.47 -17.84
CA GLU A 58 -30.19 -3.63 -19.25
C GLU A 58 -31.43 -3.82 -20.12
N LYS A 59 -32.42 -4.55 -19.58
CA LYS A 59 -33.72 -4.74 -20.22
C LYS A 59 -34.85 -4.72 -19.21
N MET A 60 -36.02 -4.21 -19.61
CA MET A 60 -37.20 -4.29 -18.79
C MET A 60 -38.46 -4.54 -19.64
N PRO A 61 -39.44 -5.31 -19.12
CA PRO A 61 -40.77 -5.45 -19.74
C PRO A 61 -41.50 -4.10 -19.81
N GLU A 62 -42.44 -3.93 -20.76
CA GLU A 62 -43.22 -2.71 -20.91
C GLU A 62 -44.02 -2.34 -19.64
N GLU A 63 -44.48 -3.33 -18.90
CA GLU A 63 -45.19 -3.12 -17.65
C GLU A 63 -44.29 -2.51 -16.59
N GLU A 64 -43.08 -3.09 -16.40
CA GLU A 64 -42.08 -2.58 -15.44
C GLU A 64 -41.58 -1.17 -15.83
N TYR A 65 -41.44 -0.91 -17.13
CA TYR A 65 -41.06 0.41 -17.63
C TYR A 65 -42.04 1.49 -17.20
N ARG A 66 -43.34 1.24 -17.38
CA ARG A 66 -44.40 2.18 -16.95
C ARG A 66 -44.49 2.33 -15.44
N LEU A 67 -44.21 1.26 -14.68
CA LEU A 67 -44.21 1.30 -13.22
C LEU A 67 -42.98 2.06 -12.68
N ALA A 68 -41.85 2.03 -13.39
CA ALA A 68 -40.64 2.79 -13.04
C ALA A 68 -40.86 4.31 -13.13
N GLU A 69 -41.65 4.77 -14.11
CA GLU A 69 -41.95 6.19 -14.31
C GLU A 69 -42.87 6.79 -13.25
N LEU A 70 -43.51 5.93 -12.42
CA LEU A 70 -44.60 6.33 -11.50
C LEU A 70 -44.17 7.40 -10.49
N PHE A 71 -42.93 7.33 -10.01
CA PHE A 71 -42.36 8.25 -9.02
C PHE A 71 -41.39 9.27 -9.60
N MET A 72 -41.22 9.31 -10.92
CA MET A 72 -40.35 10.25 -11.60
C MET A 72 -41.00 11.61 -11.82
N THR A 73 -40.23 12.67 -11.67
CA THR A 73 -40.63 14.02 -12.14
C THR A 73 -40.58 14.05 -13.67
N GLU A 74 -41.14 15.09 -14.29
CA GLU A 74 -41.12 15.22 -15.76
C GLU A 74 -39.69 15.28 -16.32
N ASP A 75 -38.75 15.98 -15.64
CA ASP A 75 -37.35 16.05 -16.06
C ASP A 75 -36.64 14.69 -15.93
N GLU A 76 -36.93 13.93 -14.87
CA GLU A 76 -36.41 12.57 -14.67
C GLU A 76 -36.98 11.58 -15.71
N LYS A 77 -38.26 11.72 -16.08
CA LYS A 77 -38.87 10.90 -17.14
C LYS A 77 -38.19 11.18 -18.50
N ASP A 78 -38.05 12.45 -18.86
CA ASP A 78 -37.39 12.82 -20.11
C ASP A 78 -35.97 12.21 -20.18
N THR A 79 -35.25 12.23 -19.07
CA THR A 79 -33.90 11.65 -18.96
C THR A 79 -33.91 10.12 -19.04
N PHE A 80 -34.89 9.48 -18.37
CA PHE A 80 -35.09 8.02 -18.38
C PHE A 80 -35.51 7.52 -19.77
N GLU A 81 -36.48 8.19 -20.41
CA GLU A 81 -36.91 7.86 -21.78
C GLU A 81 -35.81 7.99 -22.82
N ALA A 82 -34.91 8.97 -22.66
CA ALA A 82 -33.82 9.22 -23.61
C ALA A 82 -32.82 8.06 -23.71
N VAL A 83 -32.74 7.21 -22.71
CA VAL A 83 -31.75 6.11 -22.64
C VAL A 83 -32.34 4.73 -22.94
N TYR A 84 -33.66 4.64 -23.15
CA TYR A 84 -34.32 3.38 -23.48
C TYR A 84 -34.93 3.37 -24.87
N GLU A 85 -34.70 2.30 -25.61
CA GLU A 85 -35.34 2.05 -26.90
C GLU A 85 -36.29 0.83 -26.80
N LYS A 86 -37.53 0.99 -27.30
CA LYS A 86 -38.45 -0.12 -27.37
C LYS A 86 -38.06 -1.11 -28.47
N LYS A 87 -37.83 -2.36 -28.09
CA LYS A 87 -37.59 -3.49 -28.99
C LYS A 87 -38.54 -4.62 -28.65
N ASP A 88 -39.46 -4.88 -29.56
CA ASP A 88 -40.58 -5.84 -29.36
C ASP A 88 -41.40 -5.46 -28.11
N ASP A 89 -41.56 -6.37 -27.15
CA ASP A 89 -42.31 -6.17 -25.90
C ASP A 89 -41.41 -5.72 -24.73
N THR A 90 -40.12 -5.34 -25.00
CA THR A 90 -39.17 -4.93 -23.99
C THR A 90 -38.52 -3.59 -24.32
N TYR A 91 -38.11 -2.85 -23.29
CA TYR A 91 -37.26 -1.67 -23.39
C TYR A 91 -35.81 -2.07 -23.11
N VAL A 92 -34.89 -1.63 -23.97
CA VAL A 92 -33.46 -1.95 -23.88
C VAL A 92 -32.69 -0.66 -23.62
N CYS A 93 -31.84 -0.67 -22.59
CA CYS A 93 -30.98 0.45 -22.29
C CYS A 93 -29.88 0.61 -23.34
N THR A 94 -29.72 1.82 -23.88
CA THR A 94 -28.72 2.15 -24.94
C THR A 94 -27.64 3.12 -24.42
N ALA A 95 -27.70 3.51 -23.15
CA ALA A 95 -26.75 4.41 -22.53
C ALA A 95 -25.32 3.82 -22.48
N ASP A 96 -24.33 4.66 -22.69
CA ASP A 96 -22.94 4.29 -22.47
C ASP A 96 -22.61 4.33 -20.95
N LYS A 97 -21.42 3.84 -20.60
CA LYS A 97 -21.00 3.73 -19.18
C LYS A 97 -20.91 5.07 -18.46
N GLU A 98 -20.50 6.12 -19.15
CA GLU A 98 -20.33 7.46 -18.57
C GLU A 98 -21.71 8.08 -18.28
N THR A 99 -22.67 7.88 -19.17
CA THR A 99 -24.06 8.28 -18.97
C THR A 99 -24.70 7.49 -17.82
N LEU A 100 -24.50 6.17 -17.76
CA LEU A 100 -25.03 5.34 -16.66
C LEU A 100 -24.48 5.77 -15.29
N GLU A 101 -23.19 6.13 -15.18
CA GLU A 101 -22.61 6.63 -13.92
C GLU A 101 -23.25 7.97 -13.48
N THR A 102 -23.66 8.82 -14.41
CA THR A 102 -24.35 10.07 -14.09
C THR A 102 -25.79 9.82 -13.68
N LEU A 103 -26.48 8.94 -14.41
CA LEU A 103 -27.88 8.58 -14.14
C LEU A 103 -28.08 7.78 -12.87
N ASP A 104 -27.06 7.05 -12.43
CA ASP A 104 -27.08 6.34 -11.14
C ASP A 104 -27.34 7.29 -9.96
N ASP A 105 -26.82 8.52 -10.00
CA ASP A 105 -27.08 9.51 -8.96
C ASP A 105 -28.42 10.24 -9.17
N GLU A 106 -28.75 10.58 -10.42
CA GLU A 106 -29.95 11.37 -10.74
C GLU A 106 -31.25 10.58 -10.57
N LEU A 107 -31.26 9.30 -10.96
CA LEU A 107 -32.44 8.43 -10.93
C LEU A 107 -32.49 7.49 -9.71
N LEU A 108 -31.56 7.60 -8.77
CA LEU A 108 -31.50 6.73 -7.60
C LEU A 108 -32.81 6.78 -6.79
N THR A 109 -33.26 7.97 -6.46
CA THR A 109 -34.45 8.18 -5.63
C THR A 109 -35.72 7.54 -6.23
N PRO A 110 -36.13 7.85 -7.47
CA PRO A 110 -37.37 7.27 -8.03
C PRO A 110 -37.24 5.75 -8.25
N ILE A 111 -36.08 5.22 -8.60
CA ILE A 111 -35.87 3.78 -8.78
C ILE A 111 -35.94 3.05 -7.42
N VAL A 112 -35.36 3.60 -6.36
CA VAL A 112 -35.43 3.03 -5.00
C VAL A 112 -36.88 3.07 -4.47
N LEU A 113 -37.62 4.16 -4.73
CA LEU A 113 -39.03 4.25 -4.37
C LEU A 113 -39.84 3.16 -5.08
N THR A 114 -39.62 3.00 -6.38
CA THR A 114 -40.27 1.94 -7.18
C THR A 114 -39.97 0.56 -6.62
N TYR A 115 -38.69 0.30 -6.27
CA TYR A 115 -38.27 -0.97 -5.66
C TYR A 115 -38.94 -1.23 -4.31
N ARG A 116 -38.98 -0.24 -3.42
CA ARG A 116 -39.62 -0.37 -2.09
C ARG A 116 -41.12 -0.62 -2.20
N MET A 117 -41.79 0.05 -3.13
CA MET A 117 -43.22 -0.17 -3.38
C MET A 117 -43.50 -1.53 -4.02
N ALA A 118 -42.57 -2.08 -4.76
CA ALA A 118 -42.65 -3.43 -5.31
C ALA A 118 -42.43 -4.54 -4.27
N ASN A 119 -41.68 -4.24 -3.21
CA ASN A 119 -41.21 -5.24 -2.26
C ASN A 119 -41.55 -4.83 -0.82
N MET A 120 -42.79 -4.44 -0.56
CA MET A 120 -43.27 -4.06 0.77
C MET A 120 -43.61 -5.32 1.56
N SER A 121 -43.01 -5.50 2.74
CA SER A 121 -43.40 -6.63 3.61
C SER A 121 -44.86 -6.52 4.04
N GLU A 122 -45.51 -7.66 4.31
CA GLU A 122 -46.87 -7.68 4.81
C GLU A 122 -47.08 -6.78 6.04
N THR A 123 -46.07 -6.80 6.95
CA THR A 123 -46.09 -5.99 8.17
C THR A 123 -46.02 -4.49 7.85
N ASP A 124 -45.11 -4.10 6.94
CA ASP A 124 -44.96 -2.69 6.54
C ASP A 124 -46.18 -2.20 5.76
N PHE A 125 -46.72 -3.06 4.91
CA PHE A 125 -47.97 -2.77 4.20
C PHE A 125 -49.11 -2.48 5.17
N LYS A 126 -49.36 -3.36 6.16
CA LYS A 126 -50.37 -3.19 7.17
C LYS A 126 -50.18 -1.91 8.00
N ASN A 127 -48.93 -1.61 8.38
CA ASN A 127 -48.59 -0.37 9.07
C ASN A 127 -48.90 0.87 8.21
N THR A 128 -48.50 0.86 6.94
CA THR A 128 -48.74 1.98 6.00
C THR A 128 -50.22 2.23 5.80
N ILE A 129 -51.03 1.16 5.66
CA ILE A 129 -52.47 1.27 5.53
C ILE A 129 -53.10 1.77 6.84
N ALA A 130 -52.64 1.30 8.01
CA ALA A 130 -53.12 1.79 9.31
C ALA A 130 -52.87 3.29 9.46
N GLU A 131 -51.67 3.78 9.15
CA GLU A 131 -51.35 5.22 9.19
C GLU A 131 -52.21 6.06 8.24
N ALA A 132 -52.46 5.55 7.02
CA ALA A 132 -53.32 6.23 6.05
C ALA A 132 -54.78 6.28 6.52
N LEU A 133 -55.26 5.24 7.18
CA LEU A 133 -56.63 5.18 7.73
C LEU A 133 -56.79 6.03 8.99
N GLU A 134 -55.80 6.15 9.84
CA GLU A 134 -55.80 7.03 11.02
C GLU A 134 -55.93 8.52 10.66
N GLN A 135 -55.46 8.92 9.49
CA GLN A 135 -55.61 10.29 8.98
C GLN A 135 -57.03 10.62 8.58
N ASN A 136 -57.92 9.62 8.48
CA ASN A 136 -59.34 9.83 8.11
C ASN A 136 -60.27 9.59 9.32
N PRO A 137 -60.80 10.64 9.98
CA PRO A 137 -61.53 10.53 11.23
C PRO A 137 -62.85 9.74 11.16
N GLN A 138 -63.25 9.31 9.97
CA GLN A 138 -64.52 8.54 9.76
C GLN A 138 -64.31 7.02 9.74
N ASN A 139 -63.07 6.54 9.76
CA ASN A 139 -62.76 5.10 9.74
C ASN A 139 -62.69 4.53 11.17
N GLN A 140 -63.44 3.44 11.40
CA GLN A 140 -63.42 2.68 12.67
C GLN A 140 -62.46 1.51 12.69
N ILE A 141 -61.55 1.44 11.71
CA ILE A 141 -60.60 0.35 11.56
C ILE A 141 -59.36 0.69 12.37
N THR A 142 -59.07 -0.15 13.37
CA THR A 142 -57.88 -0.01 14.21
C THR A 142 -56.73 -0.85 13.66
N LYS A 143 -55.48 -0.49 13.99
CA LYS A 143 -54.27 -1.25 13.62
C LYS A 143 -54.39 -2.73 14.02
N GLU A 144 -54.93 -3.03 15.21
CA GLU A 144 -55.15 -4.39 15.72
C GLU A 144 -56.12 -5.20 14.82
N SER A 145 -57.14 -4.56 14.22
CA SER A 145 -58.04 -5.25 13.29
C SER A 145 -57.37 -5.53 11.93
N LEU A 146 -56.44 -4.68 11.49
CA LEU A 146 -55.66 -4.90 10.25
C LEU A 146 -54.62 -6.01 10.42
N ASP A 147 -54.04 -6.15 11.61
CA ASP A 147 -53.05 -7.21 11.89
C ASP A 147 -53.68 -8.61 11.82
N GLU A 148 -54.97 -8.74 12.17
CA GLU A 148 -55.73 -10.02 12.10
C GLU A 148 -56.26 -10.33 10.69
N MET A 149 -56.33 -9.36 9.77
CA MET A 149 -56.82 -9.54 8.40
C MET A 149 -55.71 -10.07 7.46
N SER A 150 -56.09 -10.93 6.52
CA SER A 150 -55.21 -11.32 5.41
C SER A 150 -55.08 -10.18 4.39
N ILE A 151 -54.00 -10.19 3.59
CA ILE A 151 -53.79 -9.22 2.51
C ILE A 151 -54.95 -9.21 1.52
N GLU A 152 -55.50 -10.40 1.23
CA GLU A 152 -56.67 -10.55 0.34
C GLU A 152 -57.92 -9.88 0.92
N GLU A 153 -58.15 -10.00 2.23
CA GLU A 153 -59.30 -9.35 2.90
C GLU A 153 -59.12 -7.83 2.92
N ILE A 154 -57.91 -7.34 3.11
CA ILE A 154 -57.61 -5.90 3.02
C ILE A 154 -57.83 -5.40 1.59
N GLY A 155 -57.39 -6.15 0.57
CA GLY A 155 -57.64 -5.83 -0.84
C GLY A 155 -59.14 -5.75 -1.17
N GLN A 156 -59.94 -6.74 -0.70
CA GLN A 156 -61.38 -6.73 -0.88
C GLN A 156 -62.04 -5.54 -0.18
N MET A 157 -61.62 -5.21 1.03
CA MET A 157 -62.11 -4.04 1.77
C MET A 157 -61.81 -2.74 1.00
N MET A 158 -60.67 -2.62 0.38
CA MET A 158 -60.26 -1.45 -0.41
C MET A 158 -60.81 -1.49 -1.84
N GLN A 159 -61.49 -2.55 -2.25
CA GLN A 159 -61.95 -2.82 -3.63
C GLN A 159 -60.83 -2.77 -4.66
N MET A 160 -59.66 -3.29 -4.30
CA MET A 160 -58.45 -3.31 -5.09
C MET A 160 -57.85 -4.71 -5.13
N GLU A 161 -57.26 -5.06 -6.25
CA GLU A 161 -56.48 -6.28 -6.40
C GLU A 161 -55.03 -6.01 -5.99
N LEU A 162 -54.57 -6.71 -4.94
CA LEU A 162 -53.22 -6.59 -4.43
C LEU A 162 -52.37 -7.74 -4.99
N ALA A 163 -51.29 -7.42 -5.65
CA ALA A 163 -50.33 -8.42 -6.13
C ALA A 163 -49.46 -8.85 -4.95
N THR A 164 -49.47 -10.14 -4.61
CA THR A 164 -48.66 -10.70 -3.54
C THR A 164 -47.74 -11.81 -4.10
N TYR A 165 -46.56 -11.94 -3.50
CA TYR A 165 -45.66 -13.04 -3.78
C TYR A 165 -44.89 -13.43 -2.50
N GLU A 166 -44.46 -14.68 -2.42
CA GLU A 166 -43.66 -15.16 -1.30
C GLU A 166 -42.19 -15.19 -1.70
N ALA A 167 -41.32 -14.67 -0.84
CA ALA A 167 -39.86 -14.75 -1.02
C ALA A 167 -39.17 -14.93 0.34
N GLU A 168 -37.99 -15.49 0.31
CA GLU A 168 -37.13 -15.68 1.47
C GLU A 168 -36.50 -14.32 1.84
N ASN A 169 -36.60 -13.93 3.12
CA ASN A 169 -35.97 -12.73 3.64
C ASN A 169 -34.48 -12.98 3.95
N ASP A 170 -33.77 -11.95 4.38
CA ASP A 170 -32.33 -12.04 4.72
C ASP A 170 -32.02 -13.03 5.86
N ASP A 171 -33.04 -13.35 6.68
CA ASP A 171 -32.93 -14.32 7.78
C ASP A 171 -33.28 -15.76 7.35
N GLY A 172 -33.62 -15.98 6.08
CA GLY A 172 -33.98 -17.29 5.53
C GLY A 172 -35.43 -17.71 5.82
N GLU A 173 -36.31 -16.78 6.20
CA GLU A 173 -37.71 -17.04 6.45
C GLU A 173 -38.56 -16.65 5.22
N MET A 174 -39.56 -17.47 4.88
CA MET A 174 -40.52 -17.14 3.83
C MET A 174 -41.47 -16.03 4.32
N VAL A 175 -41.42 -14.90 3.66
CA VAL A 175 -42.23 -13.71 3.97
C VAL A 175 -43.08 -13.36 2.76
N THR A 176 -44.32 -12.96 3.01
CA THR A 176 -45.21 -12.44 1.97
C THR A 176 -44.92 -10.97 1.71
N TYR A 177 -44.64 -10.66 0.45
CA TYR A 177 -44.44 -9.30 -0.05
C TYR A 177 -45.65 -8.84 -0.85
N VAL A 178 -45.95 -7.55 -0.79
CA VAL A 178 -47.04 -6.88 -1.49
C VAL A 178 -46.46 -5.87 -2.47
N ASP A 179 -46.86 -5.99 -3.75
CA ASP A 179 -46.57 -4.96 -4.75
C ASP A 179 -47.69 -3.91 -4.76
N MET A 180 -47.38 -2.73 -4.26
CA MET A 180 -48.30 -1.60 -4.20
C MET A 180 -48.37 -0.79 -5.49
N ARG A 181 -47.50 -0.98 -6.43
CA ARG A 181 -47.42 -0.16 -7.66
C ARG A 181 -48.64 -0.27 -8.55
N PRO A 182 -49.25 -1.46 -8.80
CA PRO A 182 -50.50 -1.57 -9.55
C PRO A 182 -51.64 -0.85 -8.87
N MET A 183 -51.74 -0.91 -7.53
CA MET A 183 -52.71 -0.19 -6.75
C MET A 183 -52.56 1.33 -6.92
N MET A 184 -51.35 1.85 -6.81
CA MET A 184 -51.06 3.27 -7.03
C MET A 184 -51.45 3.72 -8.44
N GLN A 185 -51.17 2.91 -9.45
CA GLN A 185 -51.54 3.18 -10.84
C GLN A 185 -53.06 3.24 -11.02
N GLN A 186 -53.81 2.37 -10.36
CA GLN A 186 -55.29 2.40 -10.38
C GLN A 186 -55.86 3.65 -9.68
N LEU A 187 -55.25 4.06 -8.55
CA LEU A 187 -55.66 5.29 -7.83
C LEU A 187 -55.44 6.55 -8.69
N ILE A 188 -54.35 6.59 -9.44
CA ILE A 188 -54.06 7.67 -10.40
C ILE A 188 -55.06 7.64 -11.56
N ALA A 189 -55.29 6.47 -12.16
CA ALA A 189 -56.19 6.31 -13.29
C ALA A 189 -57.68 6.62 -12.94
N SER A 190 -58.08 6.35 -11.69
CA SER A 190 -59.42 6.68 -11.18
C SER A 190 -59.57 8.16 -10.78
N GLY A 191 -58.48 8.93 -10.76
CA GLY A 191 -58.46 10.31 -10.28
C GLY A 191 -58.58 10.46 -8.76
N ALA A 192 -58.52 9.35 -8.01
CA ALA A 192 -58.54 9.36 -6.55
C ALA A 192 -57.22 9.88 -5.96
N MET A 193 -56.10 9.78 -6.73
CA MET A 193 -54.81 10.36 -6.42
C MET A 193 -54.44 11.38 -7.51
N THR A 194 -54.16 12.61 -7.08
CA THR A 194 -53.70 13.68 -7.99
C THR A 194 -52.20 13.68 -8.11
N GLN A 195 -51.64 14.35 -9.15
CA GLN A 195 -50.19 14.52 -9.28
C GLN A 195 -49.58 15.23 -8.05
N ASP A 196 -50.31 16.16 -7.43
CA ASP A 196 -49.85 16.80 -6.18
C ASP A 196 -49.81 15.80 -5.01
N GLY A 197 -50.75 14.83 -4.97
CA GLY A 197 -50.73 13.75 -3.99
C GLY A 197 -49.55 12.80 -4.15
N ILE A 198 -49.15 12.52 -5.38
CA ILE A 198 -47.95 11.72 -5.67
C ILE A 198 -46.69 12.48 -5.24
N ALA A 199 -46.60 13.78 -5.58
CA ALA A 199 -45.47 14.63 -5.19
C ALA A 199 -45.34 14.71 -3.65
N GLN A 200 -46.46 14.82 -2.93
CA GLN A 200 -46.47 14.82 -1.46
C GLN A 200 -46.07 13.46 -0.87
N SER A 201 -46.54 12.37 -1.46
CA SER A 201 -46.12 11.00 -1.07
C SER A 201 -44.65 10.78 -1.33
N ARG A 202 -44.13 11.30 -2.46
CA ARG A 202 -42.72 11.27 -2.81
C ARG A 202 -41.87 12.04 -1.78
N GLU A 203 -42.23 13.27 -1.43
CA GLU A 203 -41.55 14.09 -0.44
C GLU A 203 -41.49 13.41 0.94
N TYR A 204 -42.60 12.76 1.36
CA TYR A 204 -42.59 11.96 2.58
C TYR A 204 -41.64 10.79 2.53
N MET A 205 -41.60 10.06 1.41
CA MET A 205 -40.72 8.91 1.21
C MET A 205 -39.26 9.33 1.03
N GLU A 206 -38.97 10.46 0.38
CA GLU A 206 -37.65 11.05 0.29
C GLU A 206 -37.05 11.36 1.67
N ASN A 207 -37.87 11.94 2.58
CA ASN A 207 -37.44 12.16 3.96
C ASN A 207 -37.14 10.86 4.72
N MET A 208 -37.83 9.76 4.41
CA MET A 208 -37.50 8.43 4.95
C MET A 208 -36.23 7.86 4.33
N ILE A 209 -36.04 8.06 3.02
CA ILE A 209 -34.85 7.61 2.28
C ILE A 209 -33.59 8.35 2.76
N ASP A 210 -33.69 9.65 3.07
CA ASP A 210 -32.58 10.45 3.60
C ASP A 210 -32.02 9.88 4.91
N SER A 211 -32.81 9.10 5.64
CA SER A 211 -32.34 8.38 6.84
C SER A 211 -31.57 7.09 6.52
N VAL A 212 -31.69 6.59 5.30
CA VAL A 212 -31.02 5.37 4.81
C VAL A 212 -29.71 5.74 4.13
N GLY A 213 -28.66 5.02 4.43
CA GLY A 213 -27.34 5.31 3.84
C GLY A 213 -27.30 5.05 2.33
N SER A 214 -26.51 5.87 1.63
CA SER A 214 -26.39 5.84 0.17
C SER A 214 -26.02 4.48 -0.42
N SER A 215 -25.22 3.69 0.30
CA SER A 215 -24.81 2.34 -0.13
C SER A 215 -26.00 1.36 -0.15
N THR A 216 -26.88 1.46 0.84
CA THR A 216 -28.12 0.64 0.88
C THR A 216 -29.08 1.05 -0.23
N LEU A 217 -29.22 2.35 -0.48
CA LEU A 217 -30.07 2.85 -1.56
C LEU A 217 -29.57 2.33 -2.92
N HIS A 218 -28.27 2.40 -3.16
CA HIS A 218 -27.69 1.87 -4.40
C HIS A 218 -27.88 0.35 -4.51
N ALA A 219 -27.75 -0.41 -3.42
CA ALA A 219 -28.02 -1.85 -3.41
C ALA A 219 -29.49 -2.16 -3.73
N MET A 220 -30.45 -1.35 -3.23
CA MET A 220 -31.86 -1.47 -3.59
C MET A 220 -32.11 -1.17 -5.08
N GLY A 221 -31.47 -0.14 -5.63
CA GLY A 221 -31.56 0.20 -7.05
C GLY A 221 -31.00 -0.91 -7.96
N THR A 222 -29.86 -1.47 -7.62
CA THR A 222 -29.27 -2.60 -8.38
C THR A 222 -30.08 -3.89 -8.22
N ALA A 223 -30.71 -4.13 -7.06
CA ALA A 223 -31.65 -5.24 -6.87
C ALA A 223 -32.90 -5.09 -7.74
N TYR A 224 -33.40 -3.85 -7.89
CA TYR A 224 -34.48 -3.56 -8.83
C TYR A 224 -34.07 -3.86 -10.27
N ALA A 225 -32.89 -3.40 -10.68
CA ALA A 225 -32.34 -3.68 -12.00
C ALA A 225 -32.23 -5.20 -12.27
N ALA A 226 -31.71 -5.95 -11.29
CA ALA A 226 -31.65 -7.41 -11.38
C ALA A 226 -33.01 -8.06 -11.58
N SER A 227 -34.03 -7.63 -10.84
CA SER A 227 -35.40 -8.12 -10.96
C SER A 227 -36.05 -7.83 -12.32
N CYS A 228 -35.80 -6.61 -12.85
CA CYS A 228 -36.28 -6.23 -14.18
C CYS A 228 -35.59 -7.04 -15.29
N ASP A 229 -34.28 -7.21 -15.21
CA ASP A 229 -33.51 -8.02 -16.17
C ASP A 229 -33.97 -9.49 -16.17
N GLU A 230 -34.22 -10.06 -15.00
CA GLU A 230 -34.74 -11.43 -14.85
C GLU A 230 -36.16 -11.57 -15.45
N LYS A 231 -37.08 -10.63 -15.16
CA LYS A 231 -38.42 -10.57 -15.75
C LYS A 231 -38.40 -10.37 -17.27
N ALA A 232 -37.40 -9.66 -17.79
CA ALA A 232 -37.15 -9.51 -19.22
C ALA A 232 -36.51 -10.74 -19.89
N GLY A 233 -36.26 -11.82 -19.12
CA GLY A 233 -35.72 -13.09 -19.60
C GLY A 233 -34.19 -13.13 -19.71
N LEU A 234 -33.48 -12.21 -19.08
CA LEU A 234 -32.02 -12.29 -18.96
C LEU A 234 -31.65 -13.29 -17.85
N ASP A 235 -30.61 -14.08 -18.10
CA ASP A 235 -30.03 -14.99 -17.11
C ASP A 235 -29.08 -14.22 -16.19
N VAL A 236 -29.61 -13.72 -15.07
CA VAL A 236 -28.85 -12.94 -14.08
C VAL A 236 -27.72 -13.77 -13.46
N GLU A 237 -27.91 -15.10 -13.31
CA GLU A 237 -26.85 -16.00 -12.83
C GLU A 237 -25.66 -16.06 -13.80
N HIS A 238 -25.96 -16.05 -15.10
CA HIS A 238 -24.94 -15.98 -16.14
C HIS A 238 -24.22 -14.63 -16.15
N ILE A 239 -24.95 -13.51 -15.97
CA ILE A 239 -24.39 -12.16 -15.84
C ILE A 239 -23.42 -12.12 -14.67
N GLN A 240 -23.82 -12.61 -13.50
CA GLN A 240 -23.00 -12.70 -12.31
C GLN A 240 -21.70 -13.49 -12.55
N LYS A 241 -21.84 -14.70 -13.08
CA LYS A 241 -20.67 -15.56 -13.39
C LYS A 241 -19.72 -14.89 -14.37
N ASN A 242 -20.25 -14.26 -15.41
CA ASN A 242 -19.44 -13.56 -16.41
C ASN A 242 -18.71 -12.36 -15.81
N TYR A 243 -19.37 -11.59 -14.96
CA TYR A 243 -18.76 -10.48 -14.21
C TYR A 243 -17.61 -10.97 -13.32
N LEU A 244 -17.86 -12.01 -12.51
CA LEU A 244 -16.85 -12.60 -11.62
C LEU A 244 -15.62 -13.11 -12.38
N TRP A 245 -15.84 -13.79 -13.52
CA TRP A 245 -14.74 -14.25 -14.37
C TRP A 245 -13.97 -13.09 -15.02
N SER A 246 -14.67 -12.04 -15.42
CA SER A 246 -14.07 -10.85 -16.02
C SER A 246 -13.19 -10.11 -15.00
N GLU A 247 -13.74 -9.80 -13.81
CA GLU A 247 -12.98 -9.08 -12.76
C GLU A 247 -11.88 -9.95 -12.16
N GLY A 248 -12.14 -11.23 -11.93
CA GLY A 248 -11.12 -12.21 -11.53
C GLY A 248 -10.00 -12.35 -12.56
N GLY A 249 -10.34 -12.35 -13.85
CA GLY A 249 -9.38 -12.37 -14.96
C GLY A 249 -8.51 -11.10 -15.00
N LYS A 250 -9.11 -9.92 -14.83
CA LYS A 250 -8.39 -8.64 -14.73
C LYS A 250 -7.44 -8.63 -13.54
N MET A 251 -7.91 -9.08 -12.37
CA MET A 251 -7.12 -9.21 -11.15
C MET A 251 -5.92 -10.14 -11.34
N ALA A 252 -6.13 -11.30 -11.99
CA ALA A 252 -5.06 -12.24 -12.31
C ALA A 252 -4.04 -11.64 -13.29
N ALA A 253 -4.51 -10.98 -14.35
CA ALA A 253 -3.66 -10.30 -15.33
C ALA A 253 -2.82 -9.19 -14.68
N MET A 254 -3.42 -8.37 -13.79
CA MET A 254 -2.71 -7.32 -13.05
C MET A 254 -1.67 -7.92 -12.09
N SER A 255 -1.98 -9.02 -11.41
CA SER A 255 -1.04 -9.73 -10.54
C SER A 255 0.15 -10.30 -11.32
N LEU A 256 -0.10 -10.88 -12.51
CA LEU A 256 0.96 -11.38 -13.40
C LEU A 256 1.83 -10.24 -13.95
N LEU A 257 1.21 -9.13 -14.33
CA LEU A 257 1.94 -7.92 -14.77
C LEU A 257 2.81 -7.39 -13.63
N MET A 258 2.26 -7.27 -12.42
CA MET A 258 3.00 -6.85 -11.22
C MET A 258 4.20 -7.77 -10.96
N LEU A 259 4.01 -9.10 -11.04
CA LEU A 259 5.09 -10.08 -10.89
C LEU A 259 6.20 -9.87 -11.92
N ALA A 260 5.83 -9.76 -13.21
CA ALA A 260 6.79 -9.54 -14.28
C ALA A 260 7.59 -8.24 -14.09
N VAL A 261 6.89 -7.15 -13.77
CA VAL A 261 7.52 -5.85 -13.50
C VAL A 261 8.43 -5.92 -12.28
N ALA A 262 8.00 -6.55 -11.18
CA ALA A 262 8.81 -6.71 -9.97
C ALA A 262 10.11 -7.48 -10.22
N VAL A 263 10.06 -8.53 -11.05
CA VAL A 263 11.25 -9.30 -11.46
C VAL A 263 12.21 -8.44 -12.28
N VAL A 264 11.69 -7.68 -13.25
CA VAL A 264 12.51 -6.78 -14.09
C VAL A 264 13.14 -5.67 -13.24
N VAL A 265 12.37 -5.04 -12.35
CA VAL A 265 12.88 -4.04 -11.40
C VAL A 265 13.98 -4.62 -10.51
N GLY A 266 13.76 -5.82 -9.97
CA GLY A 266 14.76 -6.53 -9.16
C GLY A 266 16.05 -6.80 -9.93
N TYR A 267 15.93 -7.26 -11.17
CA TYR A 267 17.08 -7.48 -12.05
C TYR A 267 17.84 -6.18 -12.36
N LEU A 268 17.12 -5.12 -12.77
CA LEU A 268 17.75 -3.84 -13.11
C LEU A 268 18.42 -3.18 -11.90
N ALA A 269 17.76 -3.20 -10.72
CA ALA A 269 18.30 -2.65 -9.49
C ALA A 269 19.58 -3.40 -9.05
N SER A 270 19.57 -4.73 -9.15
CA SER A 270 20.75 -5.56 -8.86
C SER A 270 21.89 -5.30 -9.86
N ARG A 271 21.56 -5.12 -11.14
CA ARG A 271 22.54 -4.77 -12.19
C ARG A 271 23.19 -3.42 -11.92
N VAL A 272 22.42 -2.40 -11.53
CA VAL A 272 22.95 -1.09 -11.13
C VAL A 272 23.84 -1.22 -9.90
N GLY A 273 23.37 -1.93 -8.85
CA GLY A 273 24.17 -2.15 -7.65
C GLY A 273 25.51 -2.83 -7.94
N ALA A 274 25.48 -3.91 -8.75
CA ALA A 274 26.71 -4.62 -9.17
C ALA A 274 27.63 -3.73 -10.02
N GLY A 275 27.06 -2.93 -10.93
CA GLY A 275 27.81 -1.97 -11.75
C GLY A 275 28.51 -0.91 -10.90
N VAL A 276 27.81 -0.31 -9.94
CA VAL A 276 28.41 0.64 -8.99
C VAL A 276 29.53 -0.02 -8.19
N GLY A 277 29.33 -1.27 -7.75
CA GLY A 277 30.38 -2.02 -7.04
C GLY A 277 31.63 -2.28 -7.90
N ARG A 278 31.45 -2.65 -9.18
CA ARG A 278 32.54 -2.82 -10.15
C ARG A 278 33.29 -1.51 -10.32
N ASP A 279 32.61 -0.42 -10.61
CA ASP A 279 33.24 0.88 -10.90
C ASP A 279 33.99 1.43 -9.68
N LEU A 280 33.50 1.18 -8.46
CA LEU A 280 34.18 1.56 -7.23
C LEU A 280 35.44 0.72 -7.00
N ARG A 281 35.41 -0.62 -7.27
CA ARG A 281 36.60 -1.48 -7.17
C ARG A 281 37.70 -1.04 -8.15
N GLU A 282 37.31 -0.76 -9.39
CA GLU A 282 38.22 -0.26 -10.41
C GLU A 282 38.89 1.06 -9.97
N LYS A 283 38.08 2.02 -9.47
CA LYS A 283 38.63 3.31 -9.01
C LYS A 283 39.55 3.17 -7.80
N ILE A 284 39.18 2.34 -6.80
CA ILE A 284 40.01 2.13 -5.62
C ILE A 284 41.31 1.44 -6.03
N PHE A 285 41.22 0.34 -6.79
CA PHE A 285 42.40 -0.41 -7.18
C PHE A 285 43.38 0.44 -8.01
N GLY A 286 42.86 1.18 -9.00
CA GLY A 286 43.65 2.10 -9.80
C GLY A 286 44.37 3.18 -8.97
N LYS A 287 43.69 3.69 -7.91
CA LYS A 287 44.32 4.65 -6.98
C LYS A 287 45.37 4.00 -6.09
N VAL A 288 45.07 2.83 -5.52
CA VAL A 288 46.00 2.13 -4.60
C VAL A 288 47.28 1.70 -5.30
N VAL A 289 47.19 1.25 -6.54
CA VAL A 289 48.41 0.90 -7.34
C VAL A 289 49.32 2.12 -7.58
N GLY A 290 48.73 3.33 -7.63
CA GLY A 290 49.49 4.58 -7.79
C GLY A 290 49.95 5.22 -6.46
N PHE A 291 49.71 4.60 -5.29
CA PHE A 291 50.09 5.13 -3.99
C PHE A 291 51.61 4.93 -3.75
N SER A 292 52.18 5.90 -3.06
CA SER A 292 53.53 5.77 -2.49
C SER A 292 53.48 5.07 -1.11
N ASN A 293 54.63 4.79 -0.52
CA ASN A 293 54.73 4.23 0.82
C ASN A 293 54.00 5.11 1.87
N THR A 294 54.04 6.43 1.69
CA THR A 294 53.41 7.38 2.62
C THR A 294 51.89 7.18 2.67
N GLU A 295 51.23 7.00 1.53
CA GLU A 295 49.79 6.73 1.46
C GLU A 295 49.46 5.32 1.96
N MET A 296 50.31 4.33 1.65
CA MET A 296 50.14 2.95 2.14
C MET A 296 50.22 2.88 3.67
N ASP A 297 51.12 3.63 4.29
CA ASP A 297 51.24 3.71 5.75
C ASP A 297 50.03 4.42 6.39
N LYS A 298 49.53 5.48 5.74
CA LYS A 298 48.34 6.21 6.20
C LYS A 298 47.12 5.33 6.28
N PHE A 299 46.86 4.47 5.31
CA PHE A 299 45.64 3.67 5.22
C PHE A 299 45.73 2.27 5.83
N SER A 300 46.91 1.72 6.03
CA SER A 300 47.23 0.30 6.31
C SER A 300 46.65 -0.69 5.27
N THR A 301 47.34 -1.77 5.00
CA THR A 301 46.89 -2.79 4.04
C THR A 301 45.57 -3.42 4.42
N ALA A 302 45.35 -3.75 5.71
CA ALA A 302 44.11 -4.33 6.20
C ALA A 302 42.88 -3.40 5.99
N SER A 303 43.06 -2.08 6.18
CA SER A 303 42.02 -1.09 5.92
C SER A 303 41.67 -0.99 4.44
N LEU A 304 42.68 -0.99 3.54
CA LEU A 304 42.45 -0.94 2.09
C LEU A 304 41.72 -2.18 1.57
N ILE A 305 42.07 -3.37 2.09
CA ILE A 305 41.32 -4.61 1.78
C ILE A 305 39.86 -4.49 2.19
N THR A 306 39.57 -4.06 3.43
CA THR A 306 38.22 -3.91 3.93
C THR A 306 37.42 -2.90 3.09
N ARG A 307 38.02 -1.77 2.70
CA ARG A 307 37.38 -0.74 1.85
C ARG A 307 37.11 -1.25 0.44
N SER A 308 38.00 -2.10 -0.10
CA SER A 308 37.86 -2.69 -1.44
C SER A 308 36.87 -3.85 -1.51
N THR A 309 36.53 -4.47 -0.38
CA THR A 309 35.65 -5.64 -0.28
C THR A 309 34.35 -5.29 0.44
N ASN A 310 34.36 -5.27 1.76
CA ASN A 310 33.16 -5.15 2.60
C ASN A 310 32.44 -3.81 2.43
N ASP A 311 33.18 -2.68 2.40
CA ASP A 311 32.55 -1.36 2.26
C ASP A 311 31.90 -1.20 0.88
N ILE A 312 32.51 -1.71 -0.19
CA ILE A 312 31.91 -1.71 -1.53
C ILE A 312 30.71 -2.64 -1.58
N GLN A 313 30.80 -3.83 -0.99
CA GLN A 313 29.68 -4.77 -0.96
C GLN A 313 28.46 -4.16 -0.22
N GLN A 314 28.69 -3.42 0.85
CA GLN A 314 27.65 -2.69 1.56
C GLN A 314 26.98 -1.61 0.68
N ILE A 315 27.79 -0.83 -0.07
CA ILE A 315 27.26 0.15 -1.02
C ILE A 315 26.46 -0.54 -2.11
N GLN A 316 26.98 -1.61 -2.70
CA GLN A 316 26.30 -2.40 -3.72
C GLN A 316 24.93 -2.89 -3.26
N PHE A 317 24.87 -3.48 -2.06
CA PHE A 317 23.64 -4.00 -1.46
C PHE A 317 22.62 -2.88 -1.18
N VAL A 318 23.07 -1.80 -0.52
CA VAL A 318 22.18 -0.68 -0.20
C VAL A 318 21.70 0.02 -1.48
N THR A 319 22.53 0.15 -2.51
CA THR A 319 22.11 0.72 -3.80
C THR A 319 20.98 -0.08 -4.44
N ALA A 320 21.10 -1.41 -4.48
CA ALA A 320 20.05 -2.27 -5.06
C ALA A 320 18.74 -2.19 -4.27
N ILE A 321 18.79 -2.22 -2.94
CA ILE A 321 17.61 -2.11 -2.08
C ILE A 321 17.00 -0.71 -2.16
N MET A 322 17.82 0.34 -2.16
CA MET A 322 17.40 1.73 -2.21
C MET A 322 16.60 2.02 -3.49
N LEU A 323 17.08 1.58 -4.64
CA LEU A 323 16.38 1.75 -5.92
C LEU A 323 15.01 1.07 -5.93
N ARG A 324 14.86 -0.01 -5.19
CA ARG A 324 13.61 -0.75 -5.11
C ARG A 324 12.68 -0.21 -4.03
N MET A 325 13.16 0.02 -2.80
CA MET A 325 12.30 0.36 -1.66
C MET A 325 12.09 1.87 -1.49
N LEU A 326 13.16 2.68 -1.63
CA LEU A 326 13.08 4.13 -1.38
C LEU A 326 12.24 4.84 -2.44
N LEU A 327 12.24 4.35 -3.67
CA LEU A 327 11.42 4.90 -4.74
C LEU A 327 9.98 4.37 -4.70
N TYR A 328 9.79 3.09 -4.36
CA TYR A 328 8.47 2.45 -4.34
C TYR A 328 7.59 2.88 -3.17
N ALA A 329 8.17 2.97 -1.95
CA ALA A 329 7.39 3.27 -0.75
C ALA A 329 6.63 4.62 -0.80
N PRO A 330 7.21 5.75 -1.27
CA PRO A 330 6.45 6.99 -1.42
C PRO A 330 5.31 6.87 -2.43
N ILE A 331 5.50 6.13 -3.53
CA ILE A 331 4.48 5.97 -4.57
C ILE A 331 3.29 5.19 -4.00
N ILE A 332 3.54 4.06 -3.31
CA ILE A 332 2.49 3.27 -2.65
C ILE A 332 1.84 4.05 -1.51
N GLY A 333 2.63 4.75 -0.68
CA GLY A 333 2.09 5.53 0.44
C GLY A 333 1.15 6.65 -0.03
N ILE A 334 1.58 7.48 -0.98
CA ILE A 334 0.77 8.57 -1.53
C ILE A 334 -0.41 8.03 -2.33
N GLY A 335 -0.17 7.03 -3.18
CA GLY A 335 -1.22 6.39 -3.98
C GLY A 335 -2.28 5.69 -3.11
N GLY A 336 -1.85 5.02 -2.02
CA GLY A 336 -2.74 4.41 -1.04
C GLY A 336 -3.62 5.44 -0.34
N ILE A 337 -3.05 6.57 0.11
CA ILE A 337 -3.82 7.67 0.70
C ILE A 337 -4.85 8.21 -0.30
N TYR A 338 -4.45 8.44 -1.55
CA TYR A 338 -5.37 8.91 -2.60
C TYR A 338 -6.52 7.93 -2.84
N LYS A 339 -6.24 6.62 -2.88
CA LYS A 339 -7.27 5.58 -3.03
C LYS A 339 -8.22 5.55 -1.84
N VAL A 340 -7.69 5.65 -0.61
CA VAL A 340 -8.50 5.71 0.61
C VAL A 340 -9.45 6.90 0.61
N LEU A 341 -8.99 8.08 0.24
CA LEU A 341 -9.84 9.28 0.15
C LEU A 341 -10.97 9.11 -0.87
N LYS A 342 -10.75 8.31 -1.92
CA LYS A 342 -11.78 8.00 -2.92
C LYS A 342 -12.81 6.95 -2.47
N THR A 343 -12.54 6.15 -1.44
CA THR A 343 -13.51 5.15 -0.96
C THR A 343 -14.71 5.76 -0.24
N GLY A 344 -14.68 7.06 0.08
CA GLY A 344 -15.78 7.72 0.80
C GLY A 344 -16.05 7.17 2.20
N ALA A 345 -15.16 6.32 2.71
CA ALA A 345 -15.36 5.64 3.99
C ALA A 345 -15.26 6.56 5.21
N HIS A 346 -14.75 7.79 5.05
CA HIS A 346 -14.53 8.78 6.12
C HIS A 346 -13.86 8.22 7.39
N MET A 347 -12.91 7.28 7.20
CA MET A 347 -12.17 6.60 8.27
C MET A 347 -10.65 6.89 8.21
N GLU A 348 -10.23 7.93 7.50
CA GLU A 348 -8.82 8.29 7.24
C GLU A 348 -8.04 8.54 8.54
N TRP A 349 -8.75 8.99 9.59
CA TRP A 349 -8.17 9.20 10.92
C TRP A 349 -7.54 7.92 11.51
N ILE A 350 -8.07 6.73 11.16
CA ILE A 350 -7.53 5.43 11.61
C ILE A 350 -6.12 5.22 11.05
N ILE A 351 -5.90 5.60 9.78
CA ILE A 351 -4.58 5.49 9.13
C ILE A 351 -3.58 6.43 9.81
N VAL A 352 -4.00 7.67 10.06
CA VAL A 352 -3.15 8.66 10.76
C VAL A 352 -2.78 8.13 12.15
N MET A 353 -3.76 7.61 12.89
CA MET A 353 -3.53 7.00 14.20
C MET A 353 -2.57 5.80 14.10
N ALA A 354 -2.78 4.89 13.14
CA ALA A 354 -1.92 3.73 12.93
C ALA A 354 -0.46 4.13 12.69
N VAL A 355 -0.23 5.10 11.78
CA VAL A 355 1.10 5.63 11.46
C VAL A 355 1.74 6.28 12.70
N LEU A 356 0.98 7.06 13.49
CA LEU A 356 1.49 7.68 14.71
C LEU A 356 1.87 6.65 15.78
N VAL A 357 1.04 5.63 15.99
CA VAL A 357 1.30 4.56 16.99
C VAL A 357 2.53 3.74 16.59
N ILE A 358 2.65 3.36 15.30
CA ILE A 358 3.82 2.63 14.79
C ILE A 358 5.08 3.50 14.88
N SER A 359 4.99 4.79 14.50
CA SER A 359 6.10 5.73 14.63
C SER A 359 6.56 5.86 16.09
N GLY A 360 5.60 5.96 17.01
CA GLY A 360 5.85 5.99 18.45
C GLY A 360 6.56 4.73 18.94
N LEU A 361 6.08 3.55 18.55
CA LEU A 361 6.73 2.28 18.88
C LEU A 361 8.17 2.24 18.37
N VAL A 362 8.39 2.56 17.09
CA VAL A 362 9.74 2.57 16.49
C VAL A 362 10.64 3.57 17.20
N MET A 363 10.15 4.77 17.49
CA MET A 363 10.90 5.82 18.17
C MET A 363 11.32 5.38 19.59
N VAL A 364 10.41 4.79 20.37
CA VAL A 364 10.69 4.27 21.71
C VAL A 364 11.74 3.16 21.65
N LEU A 365 11.56 2.15 20.81
CA LEU A 365 12.50 1.04 20.68
C LEU A 365 13.89 1.52 20.24
N MET A 366 13.94 2.44 19.28
CA MET A 366 15.20 3.02 18.80
C MET A 366 15.89 3.86 19.88
N SER A 367 15.15 4.66 20.64
CA SER A 367 15.69 5.48 21.74
C SER A 367 16.34 4.62 22.82
N ILE A 368 15.79 3.43 23.09
CA ILE A 368 16.35 2.47 24.05
C ILE A 368 17.56 1.74 23.46
N THR A 369 17.51 1.39 22.19
CA THR A 369 18.48 0.47 21.55
C THR A 369 19.75 1.18 21.05
N LEU A 370 19.61 2.38 20.46
CA LEU A 370 20.76 3.12 19.90
C LEU A 370 21.90 3.41 20.90
N PRO A 371 21.64 3.84 22.15
CA PRO A 371 22.70 4.02 23.15
C PRO A 371 23.40 2.70 23.48
N LYS A 372 22.63 1.60 23.53
CA LYS A 372 23.17 0.26 23.84
C LYS A 372 24.06 -0.28 22.72
N PHE A 373 23.77 0.01 21.45
CA PHE A 373 24.66 -0.33 20.35
C PHE A 373 26.03 0.35 20.46
N LYS A 374 26.09 1.61 20.89
CA LYS A 374 27.35 2.31 21.14
C LYS A 374 28.15 1.68 22.29
N ILE A 375 27.46 1.28 23.37
CA ILE A 375 28.09 0.60 24.51
C ILE A 375 28.58 -0.78 24.06
N MET A 376 27.80 -1.53 23.30
CA MET A 376 28.17 -2.85 22.79
C MET A 376 29.46 -2.81 21.97
N GLN A 377 29.64 -1.78 21.12
CA GLN A 377 30.89 -1.61 20.36
C GLN A 377 32.11 -1.46 21.30
N LYS A 378 31.99 -0.66 22.35
CA LYS A 378 33.06 -0.52 23.36
C LYS A 378 33.35 -1.83 24.10
N LEU A 379 32.32 -2.61 24.38
CA LEU A 379 32.49 -3.92 25.05
C LEU A 379 33.13 -4.97 24.12
N VAL A 380 32.84 -4.91 22.81
CA VAL A 380 33.53 -5.73 21.81
C VAL A 380 35.03 -5.36 21.75
N ASP A 381 35.32 -4.06 21.72
CA ASP A 381 36.71 -3.59 21.72
C ASP A 381 37.46 -4.03 22.99
N ALA A 382 36.84 -3.94 24.16
CA ALA A 382 37.39 -4.42 25.44
C ALA A 382 37.65 -5.94 25.43
N LEU A 383 36.69 -6.73 24.93
CA LEU A 383 36.83 -8.19 24.79
C LEU A 383 38.01 -8.54 23.83
N ASN A 384 38.10 -7.83 22.71
CA ASN A 384 39.19 -8.02 21.73
C ASN A 384 40.56 -7.65 22.33
N LEU A 385 40.62 -6.60 23.16
CA LEU A 385 41.84 -6.21 23.86
C LEU A 385 42.28 -7.31 24.82
N VAL A 386 41.38 -7.80 25.69
CA VAL A 386 41.69 -8.90 26.63
C VAL A 386 42.13 -10.17 25.87
N SER A 387 41.43 -10.53 24.78
CA SER A 387 41.80 -11.67 23.94
C SER A 387 43.20 -11.51 23.32
N ARG A 388 43.54 -10.32 22.83
CA ARG A 388 44.87 -10.02 22.25
C ARG A 388 45.97 -10.11 23.29
N GLU A 389 45.74 -9.53 24.48
CA GLU A 389 46.73 -9.58 25.58
C GLU A 389 46.99 -11.03 26.01
N ILE A 390 45.94 -11.86 26.15
CA ILE A 390 46.07 -13.28 26.49
C ILE A 390 46.86 -14.03 25.40
N LEU A 391 46.49 -13.86 24.13
CA LEU A 391 47.16 -14.56 23.02
C LEU A 391 48.62 -14.17 22.86
N THR A 392 48.93 -12.87 23.00
CA THR A 392 50.28 -12.36 22.91
C THR A 392 51.13 -12.77 24.10
N GLY A 393 50.55 -12.79 25.31
CA GLY A 393 51.22 -13.12 26.57
C GLY A 393 51.13 -14.60 26.97
N LEU A 394 50.64 -15.51 26.10
CA LEU A 394 50.30 -16.89 26.47
C LEU A 394 51.47 -17.66 27.11
N SER A 395 52.70 -17.49 26.64
CA SER A 395 53.88 -18.12 27.21
C SER A 395 54.17 -17.62 28.62
N VAL A 396 54.00 -16.35 28.90
CA VAL A 396 54.17 -15.72 30.21
C VAL A 396 53.07 -16.17 31.18
N ILE A 397 51.84 -16.19 30.74
CA ILE A 397 50.69 -16.64 31.53
C ILE A 397 50.89 -18.08 32.00
N ARG A 398 51.37 -18.97 31.11
CA ARG A 398 51.69 -20.36 31.43
C ARG A 398 52.87 -20.51 32.36
N ALA A 399 53.94 -19.70 32.14
CA ALA A 399 55.12 -19.77 32.98
C ALA A 399 54.82 -19.37 34.43
N PHE A 400 53.86 -18.47 34.66
CA PHE A 400 53.46 -18.02 35.98
C PHE A 400 52.18 -18.71 36.54
N GLY A 401 51.60 -19.71 35.85
CA GLY A 401 50.39 -20.44 36.26
C GLY A 401 49.19 -19.55 36.47
N ARG A 402 49.01 -18.50 35.63
CA ARG A 402 47.96 -17.49 35.74
C ARG A 402 46.75 -17.73 34.84
N GLU A 403 46.64 -18.88 34.20
CA GLU A 403 45.62 -19.21 33.22
C GLU A 403 44.21 -18.94 33.78
N LYS A 404 43.93 -19.42 35.01
CA LYS A 404 42.61 -19.24 35.64
C LYS A 404 42.22 -17.78 35.84
N LYS A 405 43.20 -16.94 36.20
CA LYS A 405 42.93 -15.51 36.42
C LYS A 405 42.63 -14.78 35.10
N GLU A 406 43.32 -15.14 34.02
CA GLU A 406 43.08 -14.55 32.72
C GLU A 406 41.75 -15.09 32.12
N GLU A 407 41.39 -16.35 32.40
CA GLU A 407 40.09 -16.92 32.07
C GLU A 407 38.95 -16.18 32.78
N GLU A 408 39.09 -15.88 34.08
CA GLU A 408 38.12 -15.06 34.84
C GLU A 408 37.97 -13.64 34.25
N ARG A 409 39.10 -13.01 33.86
CA ARG A 409 39.10 -11.68 33.24
C ARG A 409 38.40 -11.67 31.87
N PHE A 410 38.63 -12.70 31.07
CA PHE A 410 37.96 -12.88 29.79
C PHE A 410 36.45 -13.10 30.02
N ASP A 411 36.08 -13.96 30.97
CA ASP A 411 34.67 -14.27 31.25
C ASP A 411 33.91 -13.04 31.75
N GLU A 412 34.53 -12.17 32.56
CA GLU A 412 33.93 -10.90 32.98
C GLU A 412 33.64 -9.99 31.78
N ALA A 413 34.60 -9.80 30.87
CA ALA A 413 34.42 -9.02 29.66
C ALA A 413 33.34 -9.62 28.77
N ASN A 414 33.33 -10.95 28.61
CA ASN A 414 32.34 -11.68 27.83
C ASN A 414 30.92 -11.57 28.43
N ARG A 415 30.78 -11.70 29.75
CA ARG A 415 29.47 -11.54 30.44
C ARG A 415 28.90 -10.12 30.25
N ASN A 416 29.73 -9.08 30.33
CA ASN A 416 29.32 -7.70 30.14
C ASN A 416 28.80 -7.48 28.70
N LEU A 417 29.52 -8.01 27.71
CA LEU A 417 29.08 -7.98 26.31
C LEU A 417 27.79 -8.76 26.13
N THR A 418 27.73 -10.02 26.60
CA THR A 418 26.56 -10.89 26.46
C THR A 418 25.31 -10.28 27.12
N ARG A 419 25.43 -9.71 28.31
CA ARG A 419 24.30 -9.06 28.99
C ARG A 419 23.75 -7.88 28.17
N THR A 420 24.63 -7.05 27.63
CA THR A 420 24.23 -5.90 26.81
C THR A 420 23.62 -6.35 25.49
N GLN A 421 24.19 -7.33 24.83
CA GLN A 421 23.71 -7.91 23.59
C GLN A 421 22.34 -8.59 23.78
N LEU A 422 22.19 -9.36 24.85
CA LEU A 422 20.94 -10.04 25.19
C LEU A 422 19.80 -9.02 25.43
N PHE A 423 20.08 -7.94 26.19
CA PHE A 423 19.11 -6.87 26.39
C PHE A 423 18.71 -6.24 25.06
N THR A 424 19.67 -5.84 24.24
CA THR A 424 19.43 -5.22 22.94
C THR A 424 18.64 -6.12 22.01
N ASN A 425 19.00 -7.42 21.95
CA ASN A 425 18.29 -8.39 21.11
C ASN A 425 16.85 -8.61 21.60
N ARG A 426 16.60 -8.70 22.92
CA ARG A 426 15.24 -8.81 23.48
C ARG A 426 14.37 -7.62 23.10
N VAL A 427 14.89 -6.40 23.21
CA VAL A 427 14.17 -5.18 22.82
C VAL A 427 13.87 -5.20 21.32
N MET A 428 14.86 -5.55 20.49
CA MET A 428 14.66 -5.60 19.03
C MET A 428 13.72 -6.72 18.59
N THR A 429 13.75 -7.88 19.28
CA THR A 429 12.84 -8.99 19.01
C THR A 429 11.38 -8.61 19.27
N PHE A 430 11.11 -7.71 20.23
CA PHE A 430 9.76 -7.22 20.50
C PHE A 430 9.19 -6.36 19.33
N MET A 431 10.04 -5.83 18.46
CA MET A 431 9.60 -4.95 17.37
C MET A 431 8.59 -5.62 16.43
N MET A 432 8.88 -6.83 15.94
CA MET A 432 7.98 -7.52 15.00
C MET A 432 6.64 -7.93 15.64
N PRO A 433 6.60 -8.60 16.81
CA PRO A 433 5.33 -8.87 17.49
C PRO A 433 4.55 -7.60 17.86
N GLY A 434 5.24 -6.54 18.29
CA GLY A 434 4.61 -5.25 18.62
C GLY A 434 3.95 -4.61 17.40
N MET A 435 4.63 -4.62 16.25
CA MET A 435 4.06 -4.15 14.99
C MET A 435 2.86 -4.98 14.55
N MET A 436 2.97 -6.31 14.60
CA MET A 436 1.85 -7.20 14.26
C MET A 436 0.63 -6.96 15.16
N PHE A 437 0.86 -6.78 16.46
CA PHE A 437 -0.20 -6.44 17.40
C PHE A 437 -0.91 -5.13 17.02
N ILE A 438 -0.15 -4.09 16.68
CA ILE A 438 -0.72 -2.82 16.24
C ILE A 438 -1.51 -3.01 14.93
N MET A 439 -0.95 -3.73 13.95
CA MET A 439 -1.61 -3.96 12.66
C MET A 439 -2.93 -4.71 12.84
N TYR A 440 -2.96 -5.79 13.63
CA TYR A 440 -4.20 -6.50 13.93
C TYR A 440 -5.18 -5.65 14.74
N GLY A 441 -4.69 -4.86 15.70
CA GLY A 441 -5.52 -3.90 16.44
C GLY A 441 -6.16 -2.84 15.53
N VAL A 442 -5.41 -2.32 14.57
CA VAL A 442 -5.92 -1.39 13.55
C VAL A 442 -6.96 -2.09 12.67
N THR A 443 -6.71 -3.34 12.24
CA THR A 443 -7.68 -4.11 11.46
C THR A 443 -8.99 -4.32 12.23
N ILE A 444 -8.91 -4.71 13.50
CA ILE A 444 -10.09 -4.87 14.35
C ILE A 444 -10.85 -3.54 14.49
N LEU A 445 -10.14 -2.43 14.66
CA LEU A 445 -10.75 -1.10 14.75
C LEU A 445 -11.44 -0.71 13.43
N ILE A 446 -10.82 -0.99 12.28
CA ILE A 446 -11.43 -0.76 10.97
C ILE A 446 -12.72 -1.58 10.85
N VAL A 447 -12.67 -2.87 11.16
CA VAL A 447 -13.85 -3.75 11.10
C VAL A 447 -14.95 -3.27 12.04
N TRP A 448 -14.59 -2.88 13.27
CA TRP A 448 -15.55 -2.34 14.23
C TRP A 448 -16.26 -1.08 13.75
N VAL A 449 -15.49 -0.09 13.26
CA VAL A 449 -16.06 1.17 12.75
C VAL A 449 -16.83 0.94 11.46
N SER A 450 -16.31 0.09 10.56
CA SER A 450 -17.00 -0.26 9.31
C SER A 450 -18.29 -0.99 9.55
N ALA A 451 -18.35 -1.92 10.53
CA ALA A 451 -19.59 -2.66 10.84
C ALA A 451 -20.75 -1.70 11.20
N HIS A 452 -20.49 -0.69 12.03
CA HIS A 452 -21.51 0.32 12.34
C HIS A 452 -21.91 1.16 11.13
N ARG A 453 -20.98 1.42 10.20
CA ARG A 453 -21.29 2.16 8.98
C ARG A 453 -22.02 1.31 7.93
N ILE A 454 -21.72 0.02 7.88
CA ILE A 454 -22.44 -0.94 7.05
C ILE A 454 -23.87 -1.10 7.57
N ASP A 455 -24.05 -1.24 8.88
CA ASP A 455 -25.37 -1.30 9.53
C ASP A 455 -26.19 -0.03 9.26
N ALA A 456 -25.53 1.14 9.28
CA ALA A 456 -26.14 2.41 8.90
C ALA A 456 -26.30 2.61 7.37
N GLY A 457 -25.95 1.63 6.54
CA GLY A 457 -26.05 1.69 5.08
C GLY A 457 -25.08 2.67 4.38
N GLN A 458 -24.08 3.16 5.08
CA GLN A 458 -23.13 4.18 4.58
C GLN A 458 -21.90 3.58 3.90
N LEU A 459 -21.66 2.28 4.04
CA LEU A 459 -20.48 1.60 3.52
C LEU A 459 -20.84 0.19 3.05
N GLN A 460 -20.19 -0.27 1.99
CA GLN A 460 -20.27 -1.65 1.52
C GLN A 460 -19.15 -2.52 2.09
N VAL A 461 -19.35 -3.84 2.14
CA VAL A 461 -18.38 -4.82 2.70
C VAL A 461 -17.10 -4.86 1.88
N GLY A 462 -17.19 -4.76 0.55
CA GLY A 462 -16.03 -4.72 -0.31
C GLY A 462 -15.18 -3.46 -0.09
N ALA A 463 -15.84 -2.30 0.09
CA ALA A 463 -15.15 -1.05 0.41
C ALA A 463 -14.38 -1.16 1.75
N MET A 464 -14.94 -1.82 2.77
CA MET A 464 -14.23 -2.14 4.03
C MET A 464 -12.97 -2.98 3.76
N THR A 465 -13.08 -4.01 2.93
CA THR A 465 -11.98 -4.92 2.60
C THR A 465 -10.86 -4.20 1.85
N ALA A 466 -11.22 -3.34 0.89
CA ALA A 466 -10.29 -2.48 0.19
C ALA A 466 -9.59 -1.49 1.13
N PHE A 467 -10.34 -0.87 2.07
CA PHE A 467 -9.78 0.04 3.07
C PHE A 467 -8.76 -0.64 3.98
N ILE A 468 -9.03 -1.86 4.45
CA ILE A 468 -8.09 -2.67 5.23
C ILE A 468 -6.81 -2.88 4.43
N THR A 469 -6.93 -3.29 3.17
CA THR A 469 -5.77 -3.58 2.31
C THR A 469 -4.94 -2.33 2.02
N TYR A 470 -5.57 -1.19 1.71
CA TYR A 470 -4.87 0.09 1.53
C TYR A 470 -4.16 0.54 2.80
N THR A 471 -4.81 0.40 3.96
CA THR A 471 -4.20 0.73 5.26
C THR A 471 -2.94 -0.10 5.49
N MET A 472 -3.00 -1.42 5.22
CA MET A 472 -1.84 -2.30 5.31
C MET A 472 -0.71 -1.88 4.35
N GLN A 473 -1.03 -1.52 3.11
CA GLN A 473 -0.04 -1.05 2.13
C GLN A 473 0.63 0.25 2.58
N ILE A 474 -0.13 1.23 3.09
CA ILE A 474 0.40 2.50 3.61
C ILE A 474 1.32 2.26 4.81
N VAL A 475 0.92 1.41 5.75
CA VAL A 475 1.74 1.05 6.91
C VAL A 475 3.03 0.36 6.47
N MET A 476 2.96 -0.59 5.52
CA MET A 476 4.14 -1.26 4.98
C MET A 476 5.08 -0.29 4.24
N ALA A 477 4.54 0.66 3.47
CA ALA A 477 5.33 1.71 2.84
C ALA A 477 6.09 2.56 3.88
N PHE A 478 5.42 2.93 4.98
CA PHE A 478 6.04 3.63 6.09
C PHE A 478 7.17 2.82 6.75
N LEU A 479 6.96 1.51 6.96
CA LEU A 479 7.98 0.60 7.49
C LEU A 479 9.19 0.48 6.57
N MET A 480 8.98 0.40 5.25
CA MET A 480 10.07 0.39 4.26
C MET A 480 10.92 1.67 4.36
N LEU A 481 10.28 2.84 4.47
CA LEU A 481 11.00 4.11 4.64
C LEU A 481 11.77 4.14 5.96
N THR A 482 11.20 3.64 7.04
CA THR A 482 11.86 3.54 8.35
C THR A 482 13.09 2.65 8.28
N MET A 483 12.98 1.47 7.67
CA MET A 483 14.10 0.55 7.48
C MET A 483 15.23 1.20 6.66
N MET A 484 14.89 1.91 5.59
CA MET A 484 15.87 2.65 4.78
C MET A 484 16.56 3.75 5.57
N SER A 485 15.85 4.44 6.46
CA SER A 485 16.43 5.48 7.33
C SER A 485 17.52 4.93 8.27
N ILE A 486 17.48 3.65 8.62
CA ILE A 486 18.51 2.97 9.42
C ILE A 486 19.69 2.51 8.55
N MET A 487 19.42 2.02 7.34
CA MET A 487 20.44 1.45 6.45
C MET A 487 21.29 2.51 5.75
N LEU A 488 20.70 3.62 5.33
CA LEU A 488 21.35 4.69 4.59
C LEU A 488 22.57 5.32 5.32
N PRO A 489 22.53 5.62 6.62
CA PRO A 489 23.69 6.16 7.33
C PRO A 489 24.89 5.23 7.34
N ARG A 490 24.68 3.90 7.42
CA ARG A 490 25.75 2.90 7.36
C ARG A 490 26.45 2.91 6.00
N ALA A 491 25.68 2.90 4.93
CA ALA A 491 26.22 3.02 3.57
C ALA A 491 26.93 4.37 3.36
N GLY A 492 26.45 5.45 3.99
CA GLY A 492 27.08 6.75 3.99
C GLY A 492 28.48 6.74 4.60
N VAL A 493 28.70 6.00 5.70
CA VAL A 493 30.04 5.83 6.32
C VAL A 493 30.96 5.04 5.39
N ALA A 494 30.49 3.93 4.80
CA ALA A 494 31.25 3.16 3.84
C ALA A 494 31.65 4.02 2.62
N ALA A 495 30.70 4.83 2.11
CA ALA A 495 30.96 5.75 1.00
C ALA A 495 32.00 6.82 1.34
N ASP A 496 32.03 7.34 2.57
CA ASP A 496 33.06 8.30 3.01
C ASP A 496 34.43 7.65 3.06
N ARG A 497 34.56 6.44 3.61
CA ARG A 497 35.81 5.70 3.68
C ARG A 497 36.38 5.36 2.29
N ILE A 498 35.50 4.98 1.37
CA ILE A 498 35.88 4.72 -0.02
C ILE A 498 36.31 6.03 -0.72
N ASN A 499 35.55 7.09 -0.53
CA ASN A 499 35.86 8.38 -1.15
C ASN A 499 37.17 8.97 -0.63
N GLU A 500 37.51 8.74 0.64
CA GLU A 500 38.81 9.15 1.19
C GLU A 500 39.95 8.55 0.39
N VAL A 501 39.90 7.25 0.05
CA VAL A 501 40.94 6.60 -0.80
C VAL A 501 40.93 7.18 -2.22
N ILE A 502 39.75 7.31 -2.84
CA ILE A 502 39.64 7.79 -4.23
C ILE A 502 40.13 9.24 -4.39
N THR A 503 39.94 10.08 -3.37
CA THR A 503 40.34 11.49 -3.40
C THR A 503 41.77 11.76 -2.91
N THR A 504 42.42 10.79 -2.28
CA THR A 504 43.79 10.92 -1.87
C THR A 504 44.71 10.89 -3.11
N ASN A 505 45.48 11.93 -3.28
CA ASN A 505 46.49 12.00 -4.34
C ASN A 505 47.81 11.39 -3.86
N SER A 506 48.53 10.74 -4.76
CA SER A 506 49.88 10.25 -4.49
C SER A 506 50.80 11.43 -4.19
N SER A 507 51.70 11.24 -3.22
CA SER A 507 52.77 12.20 -2.93
C SER A 507 53.83 12.24 -4.03
N ILE A 508 53.91 11.16 -4.83
CA ILE A 508 54.79 11.12 -6.00
C ILE A 508 54.02 11.66 -7.21
N ILE A 509 54.40 12.85 -7.64
CA ILE A 509 53.79 13.52 -8.79
C ILE A 509 54.74 13.43 -9.95
N GLU A 510 54.31 12.85 -11.08
CA GLU A 510 55.08 12.91 -12.33
C GLU A 510 55.12 14.34 -12.85
N LYS A 511 56.29 14.79 -13.31
CA LYS A 511 56.45 16.09 -13.98
C LYS A 511 55.60 16.12 -15.27
N ALA A 512 54.99 17.26 -15.57
CA ALA A 512 54.19 17.45 -16.78
C ALA A 512 55.03 17.27 -18.06
N GLU A 513 56.29 17.70 -18.02
CA GLU A 513 57.23 17.46 -19.09
C GLU A 513 58.15 16.30 -18.64
N LYS A 514 58.03 15.18 -19.34
CA LYS A 514 58.88 14.01 -19.14
C LYS A 514 60.18 14.19 -19.95
N GLU A 515 61.31 14.20 -19.28
CA GLU A 515 62.59 14.15 -19.95
C GLU A 515 62.76 12.76 -20.59
N THR A 516 62.97 12.73 -21.90
CA THR A 516 63.22 11.50 -22.64
C THR A 516 64.71 11.30 -22.73
N ILE A 517 65.20 10.22 -22.14
CA ILE A 517 66.61 9.86 -22.25
C ILE A 517 66.81 9.21 -23.63
N GLU A 518 67.46 9.93 -24.56
CA GLU A 518 67.67 9.43 -25.91
C GLU A 518 68.66 8.24 -25.94
N LYS A 519 69.57 8.15 -24.97
CA LYS A 519 70.58 7.09 -24.90
C LYS A 519 70.81 6.65 -23.45
N HIS A 520 70.39 5.44 -23.11
CA HIS A 520 70.67 4.84 -21.80
C HIS A 520 72.09 4.39 -21.72
N THR A 521 72.91 5.10 -20.96
CA THR A 521 74.35 4.72 -20.73
C THR A 521 74.52 3.73 -19.59
N GLY A 522 73.53 3.58 -18.73
CA GLY A 522 73.53 2.73 -17.53
C GLY A 522 74.43 3.27 -16.40
N LYS A 523 74.93 4.50 -16.53
CA LYS A 523 75.72 5.20 -15.49
C LYS A 523 74.79 5.87 -14.51
N VAL A 524 74.97 5.70 -13.19
CA VAL A 524 74.24 6.35 -12.11
C VAL A 524 75.19 7.16 -11.26
N GLU A 525 74.91 8.43 -11.08
CA GLU A 525 75.69 9.36 -10.26
C GLU A 525 74.83 9.96 -9.18
N PHE A 526 75.26 9.93 -7.95
CA PHE A 526 74.72 10.63 -6.80
C PHE A 526 75.66 11.77 -6.45
N HIS A 527 75.18 12.98 -6.33
CA HIS A 527 75.92 14.18 -5.98
C HIS A 527 75.26 14.88 -4.80
N HIS A 528 75.88 14.86 -3.65
CA HIS A 528 75.48 15.50 -2.39
C HIS A 528 74.04 15.18 -2.04
N VAL A 529 73.64 13.91 -2.14
CA VAL A 529 72.25 13.48 -1.94
C VAL A 529 71.99 13.26 -0.46
N ASN A 530 70.97 14.01 0.07
CA ASN A 530 70.39 13.80 1.41
C ASN A 530 69.08 13.10 1.30
N PHE A 531 68.79 12.18 2.21
CA PHE A 531 67.49 11.51 2.26
C PHE A 531 66.93 11.47 3.67
N ARG A 532 65.66 11.91 3.79
CA ARG A 532 64.89 11.90 5.04
C ARG A 532 63.56 11.18 4.82
N TYR A 533 63.19 10.29 5.74
CA TYR A 533 61.82 9.71 5.74
C TYR A 533 60.80 10.78 6.10
N PRO A 534 59.61 10.78 5.51
CA PRO A 534 58.52 11.68 5.88
C PRO A 534 58.18 11.57 7.37
N GLY A 535 58.26 12.70 8.12
CA GLY A 535 58.00 12.76 9.56
C GLY A 535 59.20 12.41 10.47
N ALA A 536 60.38 12.15 9.93
CA ALA A 536 61.59 12.02 10.71
C ALA A 536 62.21 13.40 11.00
N ASP A 537 62.79 13.58 12.19
CA ASP A 537 63.44 14.83 12.61
C ASP A 537 64.83 15.00 12.00
N GLU A 538 65.49 13.90 11.62
CA GLU A 538 66.88 13.88 11.11
C GLU A 538 66.95 13.16 9.77
N ASP A 539 67.96 13.50 8.96
CA ASP A 539 68.30 12.82 7.72
C ASP A 539 68.87 11.44 8.02
N VAL A 540 68.42 10.42 7.29
CA VAL A 540 68.90 9.03 7.40
C VAL A 540 70.19 8.82 6.53
N LEU A 541 70.25 9.55 5.42
CA LEU A 541 71.43 9.61 4.56
C LEU A 541 71.76 11.07 4.39
N GLU A 542 73.06 11.39 4.62
CA GLU A 542 73.64 12.73 4.50
C GLU A 542 74.81 12.70 3.56
N ASP A 543 74.85 13.68 2.66
CA ASP A 543 75.98 13.96 1.77
C ASP A 543 76.51 12.73 0.99
N ILE A 544 75.58 11.97 0.41
CA ILE A 544 75.93 10.77 -0.37
C ILE A 544 76.45 11.17 -1.75
N ASP A 545 77.66 10.83 -2.00
CA ASP A 545 78.37 11.12 -3.27
C ASP A 545 79.05 9.84 -3.80
N PHE A 546 78.54 9.30 -4.89
CA PHE A 546 79.21 8.17 -5.58
C PHE A 546 78.75 8.05 -7.04
N THR A 547 79.63 7.37 -7.83
CA THR A 547 79.34 7.04 -9.24
C THR A 547 79.35 5.52 -9.42
N ALA A 548 78.31 4.98 -10.02
CA ALA A 548 78.18 3.60 -10.46
C ALA A 548 78.33 3.53 -12.00
N GLU A 549 79.38 2.89 -12.50
CA GLU A 549 79.54 2.67 -13.92
C GLU A 549 78.72 1.48 -14.43
N PRO A 550 78.33 1.46 -15.73
CA PRO A 550 77.52 0.40 -16.31
C PRO A 550 78.14 -0.99 -16.08
N GLY A 551 77.39 -1.92 -15.51
CA GLY A 551 77.82 -3.30 -15.27
C GLY A 551 78.67 -3.52 -14.04
N LYS A 552 78.82 -2.55 -13.15
CA LYS A 552 79.52 -2.68 -11.87
C LYS A 552 78.56 -2.63 -10.71
#